data_6c07e7a6bd72da0a868354b859537975
#
_entry.id   6c07e7a6bd72da0a868354b859537975
#
_cell.length_a   1.000
_cell.length_b   1.000
_cell.length_c   1.000
_cell.angle_alpha   90.00
_cell.angle_beta   90.00
_cell.angle_gamma   90.00
#
_symmetry.space_group_name_H-M   'P 1'
#
loop_
_entity.id
_entity.type
_entity.pdbx_description
1 polymer ?
#
loop_
_entity_poly.entity_id
_entity_poly.type
_entity_poly.pdbx_seq_one_letter_code
_entity_poly.pdbx_strand_id
1 'polypeptide(L)'
;MLVLDQNLKNNSFVTFTNTNVWRAGLFYDANVSAIKTKLNTPSNDYFIDFDLKVSSIINSEANFGHSWGFETGKQRGNFTFGLNYYEESDTYDPNDLGFLRANNERSTSLEIGYRNFSPEILNLNKFFSNFSISNERLYAPNLYGGTYWRG
;
A
#
# COMPACT_ATOMS: atom_id res chain seq x y z
N MET A 1 -6.06 21.60 3.78
CA MET A 1 -5.12 20.49 3.51
C MET A 1 -3.71 20.92 3.86
N LEU A 2 -2.95 20.08 4.57
CA LEU A 2 -1.53 20.24 4.89
C LEU A 2 -0.76 19.10 4.26
N VAL A 3 0.38 19.39 3.65
CA VAL A 3 1.33 18.40 3.12
C VAL A 3 2.72 18.79 3.60
N LEU A 4 3.40 17.84 4.24
CA LEU A 4 4.81 17.94 4.62
C LEU A 4 5.55 16.81 3.92
N ASP A 5 6.48 17.16 3.07
CA ASP A 5 7.25 16.21 2.27
C ASP A 5 8.75 16.43 2.48
N GLN A 6 9.46 15.34 2.76
CA GLN A 6 10.88 15.31 2.96
C GLN A 6 11.54 14.26 2.08
N ASN A 7 12.24 14.70 1.07
CA ASN A 7 13.11 13.83 0.29
C ASN A 7 14.36 13.46 1.09
N LEU A 8 14.70 12.19 1.04
CA LEU A 8 15.87 11.60 1.66
C LEU A 8 16.87 11.13 0.59
N LYS A 9 18.02 10.59 1.02
CA LYS A 9 18.99 9.99 0.09
C LYS A 9 18.43 8.73 -0.59
N ASN A 10 19.05 8.34 -1.71
CA ASN A 10 18.78 7.10 -2.44
C ASN A 10 17.31 6.95 -2.92
N ASN A 11 16.70 8.03 -3.41
CA ASN A 11 15.31 8.06 -3.85
C ASN A 11 14.32 7.63 -2.74
N SER A 12 14.65 7.93 -1.50
CA SER A 12 13.82 7.71 -0.33
C SER A 12 13.06 8.99 0.03
N PHE A 13 11.92 8.85 0.70
CA PHE A 13 11.13 9.99 1.14
C PHE A 13 10.24 9.63 2.35
N VAL A 14 9.78 10.65 3.04
CA VAL A 14 8.72 10.60 4.03
C VAL A 14 7.74 11.73 3.73
N THR A 15 6.47 11.41 3.62
CA THR A 15 5.41 12.38 3.39
C THR A 15 4.35 12.24 4.48
N PHE A 16 3.93 13.36 5.06
CA PHE A 16 2.76 13.46 5.91
C PHE A 16 1.71 14.30 5.22
N THR A 17 0.46 13.85 5.21
CA THR A 17 -0.68 14.61 4.72
C THR A 17 -1.79 14.66 5.76
N ASN A 18 -2.46 15.81 5.85
CA ASN A 18 -3.69 15.94 6.62
C ASN A 18 -4.70 16.74 5.82
N THR A 19 -5.89 16.23 5.69
CA THR A 19 -7.00 16.89 4.99
C THR A 19 -8.24 16.92 5.89
N ASN A 20 -8.91 18.06 5.96
CA ASN A 20 -10.07 18.27 6.77
C ASN A 20 -11.22 18.83 5.94
N VAL A 21 -12.43 18.39 6.24
CA VAL A 21 -13.69 19.00 5.84
C VAL A 21 -14.43 19.43 7.09
N TRP A 22 -14.63 20.75 7.24
CA TRP A 22 -15.39 21.33 8.32
C TRP A 22 -16.76 21.78 7.79
N ARG A 23 -17.83 21.35 8.46
CA ARG A 23 -19.20 21.68 8.06
C ARG A 23 -19.90 22.49 9.15
N ALA A 24 -20.64 23.50 8.74
CA ALA A 24 -21.43 24.30 9.67
C ALA A 24 -22.75 23.57 10.03
N GLY A 25 -23.21 23.76 11.25
CA GLY A 25 -24.50 23.25 11.72
C GLY A 25 -24.45 21.84 12.31
N LEU A 26 -25.42 21.01 11.96
CA LEU A 26 -25.58 19.64 12.51
C LEU A 26 -24.89 18.55 11.65
N PHE A 27 -24.09 18.95 10.68
CA PHE A 27 -23.37 17.99 9.82
C PHE A 27 -22.09 17.54 10.52
N TYR A 28 -21.64 16.33 10.19
CA TYR A 28 -20.39 15.80 10.70
C TYR A 28 -19.17 16.45 10.02
N ASP A 29 -18.07 16.51 10.73
CA ASP A 29 -16.77 16.87 10.20
C ASP A 29 -15.99 15.62 9.81
N ALA A 30 -15.11 15.75 8.84
CA ALA A 30 -14.26 14.64 8.39
C ALA A 30 -12.79 15.04 8.35
N ASN A 31 -11.92 14.14 8.79
CA ASN A 31 -10.47 14.29 8.71
C ASN A 31 -9.84 13.00 8.18
N VAL A 32 -8.84 13.14 7.32
CA VAL A 32 -7.94 12.05 6.96
C VAL A 32 -6.50 12.50 7.15
N SER A 33 -5.77 11.76 7.95
CA SER A 33 -4.32 11.90 8.13
C SER A 33 -3.62 10.70 7.50
N ALA A 34 -2.49 10.94 6.83
CA ALA A 34 -1.70 9.87 6.23
C ALA A 34 -0.20 10.11 6.38
N ILE A 35 0.54 9.04 6.56
CA ILE A 35 2.00 8.99 6.46
C ILE A 35 2.35 8.00 5.37
N LYS A 36 3.23 8.40 4.47
CA LYS A 36 3.83 7.53 3.47
C LYS A 36 5.35 7.63 3.54
N THR A 37 6.02 6.48 3.53
CA THR A 37 7.48 6.40 3.60
C THR A 37 7.98 5.39 2.61
N LYS A 38 8.99 5.76 1.83
CA LYS A 38 9.76 4.82 1.01
C LYS A 38 11.23 4.97 1.33
N LEU A 39 11.88 3.86 1.66
CA LEU A 39 13.30 3.78 1.94
C LEU A 39 13.97 2.83 0.95
N ASN A 40 15.05 3.26 0.34
CA ASN A 40 15.85 2.46 -0.57
C ASN A 40 17.27 2.31 -0.06
N THR A 41 17.88 1.16 -0.36
CA THR A 41 19.33 0.98 -0.18
C THR A 41 20.13 1.93 -1.08
N PRO A 42 21.43 2.19 -0.80
CA PRO A 42 22.27 3.06 -1.66
C PRO A 42 22.31 2.65 -3.13
N SER A 43 22.28 1.35 -3.43
CA SER A 43 22.23 0.81 -4.79
C SER A 43 20.83 0.86 -5.41
N ASN A 44 19.79 1.18 -4.63
CA ASN A 44 18.38 1.04 -4.99
C ASN A 44 17.98 -0.40 -5.39
N ASP A 45 18.68 -1.41 -4.86
CA ASP A 45 18.35 -2.80 -5.14
C ASP A 45 17.20 -3.29 -4.28
N TYR A 46 17.17 -2.85 -3.01
CA TYR A 46 16.13 -3.21 -2.05
C TYR A 46 15.40 -1.97 -1.57
N PHE A 47 14.14 -2.17 -1.20
CA PHE A 47 13.29 -1.11 -0.69
C PHE A 47 12.38 -1.59 0.44
N ILE A 48 11.91 -0.62 1.22
CA ILE A 48 10.77 -0.73 2.14
C ILE A 48 9.85 0.44 1.80
N ASP A 49 8.58 0.14 1.60
CA ASP A 49 7.49 1.11 1.45
C ASP A 49 6.48 0.86 2.58
N PHE A 50 6.04 1.92 3.23
CA PHE A 50 5.05 1.87 4.29
C PHE A 50 4.09 3.04 4.14
N ASP A 51 2.80 2.78 4.24
CA ASP A 51 1.77 3.79 4.35
C ASP A 51 0.79 3.49 5.49
N LEU A 52 0.35 4.53 6.15
CA LEU A 52 -0.68 4.51 7.17
C LEU A 52 -1.63 5.67 6.92
N LYS A 53 -2.91 5.39 6.94
CA LYS A 53 -3.99 6.37 6.82
C LYS A 53 -4.97 6.17 7.96
N VAL A 54 -5.43 7.26 8.52
CA VAL A 54 -6.46 7.27 9.56
C VAL A 54 -7.55 8.22 9.12
N SER A 55 -8.77 7.72 9.00
CA SER A 55 -9.98 8.53 8.82
C SER A 55 -10.66 8.78 10.16
N SER A 56 -11.24 9.94 10.31
CA SER A 56 -12.05 10.32 11.46
C SER A 56 -13.28 11.05 10.97
N ILE A 57 -14.45 10.51 11.29
CA ILE A 57 -15.76 11.15 11.10
C ILE A 57 -16.26 11.58 12.47
N ILE A 58 -16.45 12.86 12.65
CA ILE A 58 -16.76 13.49 13.92
C ILE A 58 -18.17 14.08 13.86
N ASN A 59 -19.09 13.44 14.56
CA ASN A 59 -20.44 13.95 14.82
C ASN A 59 -20.65 14.07 16.35
N SER A 60 -21.70 13.48 16.91
CA SER A 60 -21.88 13.36 18.37
C SER A 60 -20.81 12.47 19.02
N GLU A 61 -20.28 11.51 18.28
CA GLU A 61 -19.18 10.63 18.67
C GLU A 61 -18.18 10.57 17.52
N ALA A 62 -16.89 10.41 17.83
CA ALA A 62 -15.86 10.25 16.83
C ALA A 62 -15.75 8.78 16.40
N ASN A 63 -15.89 8.53 15.11
CA ASN A 63 -15.65 7.21 14.50
C ASN A 63 -14.30 7.23 13.78
N PHE A 64 -13.44 6.28 14.13
CA PHE A 64 -12.10 6.14 13.56
C PHE A 64 -11.99 4.89 12.72
N GLY A 65 -11.35 5.03 11.57
CA GLY A 65 -10.95 3.91 10.74
C GLY A 65 -9.49 4.05 10.31
N HIS A 66 -8.89 2.94 9.91
CA HIS A 66 -7.50 2.94 9.44
C HIS A 66 -7.32 2.08 8.20
N SER A 67 -6.31 2.46 7.43
CA SER A 67 -5.76 1.66 6.33
C SER A 67 -4.25 1.74 6.42
N TRP A 68 -3.55 0.60 6.33
CA TRP A 68 -2.09 0.60 6.28
C TRP A 68 -1.55 -0.48 5.35
N GLY A 69 -0.40 -0.18 4.77
CA GLY A 69 0.30 -1.05 3.87
C GLY A 69 1.79 -1.12 4.19
N PHE A 70 2.36 -2.28 3.92
CA PHE A 70 3.79 -2.52 4.01
C PHE A 70 4.23 -3.32 2.79
N GLU A 71 5.24 -2.83 2.09
CA GLU A 71 5.86 -3.53 0.98
C GLU A 71 7.37 -3.53 1.14
N THR A 72 8.01 -4.65 0.86
CA THR A 72 9.47 -4.76 0.79
C THR A 72 9.88 -5.72 -0.29
N GLY A 73 11.07 -5.53 -0.84
CA GLY A 73 11.53 -6.43 -1.87
C GLY A 73 12.85 -6.01 -2.51
N LYS A 74 13.21 -6.80 -3.52
CA LYS A 74 14.33 -6.54 -4.41
C LYS A 74 13.80 -6.16 -5.79
N GLN A 75 14.17 -4.96 -6.26
CA GLN A 75 13.63 -4.38 -7.50
C GLN A 75 14.63 -4.37 -8.67
N ARG A 76 15.90 -4.73 -8.44
CA ARG A 76 16.96 -4.71 -9.45
C ARG A 76 17.65 -6.05 -9.62
N GLY A 77 18.33 -6.22 -10.76
CA GLY A 77 19.02 -7.46 -11.16
C GLY A 77 18.08 -8.40 -11.91
N ASN A 78 18.59 -9.60 -12.18
CA ASN A 78 17.85 -10.60 -12.93
C ASN A 78 16.75 -11.26 -12.09
N PHE A 79 17.01 -11.43 -10.81
CA PHE A 79 16.04 -11.96 -9.85
C PHE A 79 15.47 -10.82 -9.00
N THR A 80 14.14 -10.73 -8.91
CA THR A 80 13.38 -9.77 -8.11
C THR A 80 12.37 -10.51 -7.25
N PHE A 81 12.03 -9.92 -6.10
CA PHE A 81 10.92 -10.39 -5.28
C PHE A 81 10.27 -9.21 -4.56
N GLY A 82 9.02 -9.37 -4.21
CA GLY A 82 8.23 -8.43 -3.41
C GLY A 82 7.35 -9.17 -2.42
N LEU A 83 7.29 -8.68 -1.21
CA LEU A 83 6.34 -9.07 -0.17
C LEU A 83 5.50 -7.85 0.14
N ASN A 84 4.18 -7.98 0.01
CA ASN A 84 3.22 -6.94 0.31
C ASN A 84 2.23 -7.42 1.37
N TYR A 85 1.91 -6.54 2.30
CA TYR A 85 0.80 -6.66 3.24
C TYR A 85 -0.04 -5.40 3.18
N TYR A 86 -1.36 -5.55 3.14
CA TYR A 86 -2.32 -4.47 3.16
C TYR A 86 -3.47 -4.81 4.11
N GLU A 87 -3.93 -3.81 4.86
CA GLU A 87 -5.05 -3.95 5.76
C GLU A 87 -5.87 -2.66 5.79
N GLU A 88 -7.18 -2.83 5.76
CA GLU A 88 -8.16 -1.75 5.86
C GLU A 88 -9.29 -2.15 6.78
N SER A 89 -9.52 -1.34 7.82
CA SER A 89 -10.59 -1.60 8.78
C SER A 89 -11.98 -1.42 8.15
N ASP A 90 -12.96 -2.09 8.72
CA ASP A 90 -14.37 -1.98 8.35
C ASP A 90 -14.98 -0.59 8.63
N THR A 91 -14.29 0.22 9.43
CA THR A 91 -14.67 1.59 9.76
C THR A 91 -13.89 2.66 8.99
N TYR A 92 -12.91 2.25 8.15
CA TYR A 92 -12.15 3.21 7.36
C TYR A 92 -13.04 3.86 6.29
N ASP A 93 -13.17 5.19 6.35
CA ASP A 93 -13.99 5.97 5.44
C ASP A 93 -13.31 7.31 5.08
N PRO A 94 -12.64 7.38 3.93
CA PRO A 94 -12.05 8.61 3.39
C PRO A 94 -12.99 9.34 2.42
N ASN A 95 -14.25 8.92 2.23
CA ASN A 95 -15.09 9.32 1.09
C ASN A 95 -15.42 10.81 1.00
N ASP A 96 -15.35 11.53 2.11
CA ASP A 96 -15.45 13.01 2.09
C ASP A 96 -14.22 13.70 1.50
N LEU A 97 -13.11 13.00 1.38
CA LEU A 97 -11.79 13.53 1.00
C LEU A 97 -11.14 12.72 -0.13
N GLY A 98 -11.80 11.68 -0.58
CA GLY A 98 -11.36 10.77 -1.62
C GLY A 98 -12.51 9.85 -2.05
N PHE A 99 -12.19 8.80 -2.79
CA PHE A 99 -13.14 7.77 -3.18
C PHE A 99 -12.66 6.40 -2.73
N LEU A 100 -13.48 5.72 -1.97
CA LEU A 100 -13.28 4.33 -1.57
C LEU A 100 -14.55 3.54 -1.93
N ARG A 101 -14.39 2.50 -2.75
CA ARG A 101 -15.51 1.68 -3.18
C ARG A 101 -16.00 0.72 -2.08
N ALA A 102 -15.05 0.13 -1.38
CA ALA A 102 -15.30 -0.82 -0.31
C ALA A 102 -14.12 -0.78 0.66
N ASN A 103 -14.36 -1.04 1.91
CA ASN A 103 -13.38 -1.21 2.98
C ASN A 103 -13.41 -2.64 3.52
N ASN A 104 -12.82 -2.88 4.70
CA ASN A 104 -12.88 -4.16 5.41
C ASN A 104 -12.11 -5.28 4.72
N GLU A 105 -10.89 -4.98 4.28
CA GLU A 105 -10.05 -5.98 3.60
C GLU A 105 -8.67 -6.14 4.25
N ARG A 106 -8.09 -7.30 4.03
CA ARG A 106 -6.72 -7.63 4.39
C ARG A 106 -6.14 -8.53 3.31
N SER A 107 -4.97 -8.19 2.82
CA SER A 107 -4.29 -8.98 1.82
C SER A 107 -2.81 -9.17 2.14
N THR A 108 -2.27 -10.32 1.74
CA THR A 108 -0.83 -10.60 1.76
C THR A 108 -0.46 -11.17 0.42
N SER A 109 0.57 -10.64 -0.21
CA SER A 109 1.05 -11.16 -1.49
C SER A 109 2.56 -11.32 -1.52
N LEU A 110 3.01 -12.34 -2.25
CA LEU A 110 4.40 -12.59 -2.60
C LEU A 110 4.52 -12.61 -4.11
N GLU A 111 5.48 -11.86 -4.63
CA GLU A 111 5.84 -11.85 -6.03
C GLU A 111 7.28 -12.29 -6.22
N ILE A 112 7.57 -13.08 -7.24
CA ILE A 112 8.90 -13.51 -7.62
C ILE A 112 9.03 -13.32 -9.12
N GLY A 113 10.08 -12.62 -9.55
CA GLY A 113 10.37 -12.36 -10.95
C GLY A 113 11.78 -12.78 -11.32
N TYR A 114 11.92 -13.34 -12.51
CA TYR A 114 13.20 -13.55 -13.14
C TYR A 114 13.20 -12.94 -14.55
N ARG A 115 14.23 -12.17 -14.86
CA ARG A 115 14.43 -11.57 -16.17
C ARG A 115 15.89 -11.73 -16.61
N ASN A 116 16.07 -12.13 -17.87
CA ASN A 116 17.38 -12.20 -18.50
C ASN A 116 17.28 -11.55 -19.89
N PHE A 117 18.10 -10.54 -20.13
CA PHE A 117 18.11 -9.78 -21.39
C PHE A 117 19.10 -10.33 -22.43
N SER A 118 19.89 -11.32 -22.10
CA SER A 118 20.83 -11.98 -22.99
C SER A 118 21.01 -13.44 -22.58
N PRO A 119 19.94 -14.26 -22.63
CA PRO A 119 20.04 -15.66 -22.30
C PRO A 119 20.86 -16.39 -23.33
N GLU A 120 21.90 -17.10 -22.91
CA GLU A 120 22.76 -17.94 -23.78
C GLU A 120 22.06 -19.22 -24.24
N ILE A 121 20.89 -19.51 -23.69
CA ILE A 121 20.11 -20.72 -23.91
C ILE A 121 18.99 -20.43 -24.93
N LEU A 122 18.74 -21.36 -25.84
CA LEU A 122 17.61 -21.38 -26.78
C LEU A 122 17.60 -20.25 -27.84
N ASN A 123 18.70 -19.55 -28.09
CA ASN A 123 18.75 -18.41 -29.01
C ASN A 123 17.67 -17.34 -28.73
N LEU A 124 17.30 -17.15 -27.48
CA LEU A 124 16.34 -16.14 -27.07
C LEU A 124 17.04 -14.78 -26.89
N ASN A 125 16.43 -13.72 -27.37
CA ASN A 125 16.93 -12.37 -27.16
C ASN A 125 16.65 -11.86 -25.73
N LYS A 126 15.61 -12.42 -25.06
CA LYS A 126 15.23 -12.09 -23.71
C LYS A 126 14.32 -13.17 -23.12
N PHE A 127 14.37 -13.32 -21.81
CA PHE A 127 13.50 -14.22 -21.05
C PHE A 127 12.91 -13.49 -19.84
N PHE A 128 11.61 -13.65 -19.61
CA PHE A 128 10.90 -13.14 -18.44
C PHE A 128 10.00 -14.23 -17.87
N SER A 129 10.00 -14.34 -16.57
CA SER A 129 9.07 -15.19 -15.82
C SER A 129 8.66 -14.46 -14.53
N ASN A 130 7.38 -14.43 -14.23
CA ASN A 130 6.84 -13.89 -13.01
C ASN A 130 5.91 -14.92 -12.36
N PHE A 131 5.96 -15.00 -11.05
CA PHE A 131 5.02 -15.78 -10.25
C PHE A 131 4.52 -14.89 -9.11
N SER A 132 3.22 -14.91 -8.87
CA SER A 132 2.62 -14.24 -7.72
C SER A 132 1.61 -15.14 -7.03
N ILE A 133 1.54 -15.00 -5.71
CA ILE A 133 0.52 -15.59 -4.87
C ILE A 133 -0.01 -14.52 -3.93
N SER A 134 -1.33 -14.44 -3.79
CA SER A 134 -1.99 -13.55 -2.85
C SER A 134 -3.02 -14.30 -2.02
N ASN A 135 -3.15 -13.89 -0.76
CA ASN A 135 -4.18 -14.35 0.16
C ASN A 135 -5.02 -13.15 0.57
N GLU A 136 -6.33 -13.25 0.43
CA GLU A 136 -7.28 -12.21 0.76
C GLU A 136 -8.18 -12.66 1.91
N ARG A 137 -8.50 -11.74 2.80
CA ARG A 137 -9.35 -11.93 3.96
C ARG A 137 -10.17 -10.68 4.21
N LEU A 138 -11.30 -10.80 4.89
CA LEU A 138 -11.92 -9.65 5.53
C LEU A 138 -11.14 -9.27 6.79
N TYR A 139 -11.10 -7.98 7.10
CA TYR A 139 -10.54 -7.48 8.36
C TYR A 139 -11.42 -7.91 9.53
N ALA A 140 -12.74 -7.63 9.44
CA ALA A 140 -13.72 -7.99 10.48
C ALA A 140 -15.05 -8.50 9.86
N PRO A 141 -15.55 -9.68 10.29
CA PRO A 141 -14.82 -10.71 11.01
C PRO A 141 -13.68 -11.27 10.14
N ASN A 142 -12.61 -11.77 10.75
CA ASN A 142 -11.44 -12.28 10.02
C ASN A 142 -11.76 -13.54 9.20
N LEU A 143 -12.51 -13.38 8.11
CA LEU A 143 -12.92 -14.45 7.24
C LEU A 143 -11.99 -14.58 6.03
N TYR A 144 -11.71 -15.82 5.67
CA TYR A 144 -10.94 -16.12 4.47
C TYR A 144 -11.74 -15.78 3.21
N GLY A 145 -11.15 -14.95 2.34
CA GLY A 145 -11.73 -14.53 1.06
C GLY A 145 -11.27 -15.40 -0.12
N GLY A 146 -9.97 -15.72 -0.17
CA GLY A 146 -9.43 -16.51 -1.25
C GLY A 146 -7.90 -16.53 -1.25
N THR A 147 -7.35 -17.50 -2.01
CA THR A 147 -5.94 -17.51 -2.40
C THR A 147 -5.86 -17.55 -3.91
N TYR A 148 -5.14 -16.61 -4.47
CA TYR A 148 -4.99 -16.44 -5.92
C TYR A 148 -3.53 -16.61 -6.30
N TRP A 149 -3.27 -17.22 -7.44
CA TRP A 149 -1.93 -17.35 -7.97
C TRP A 149 -1.92 -17.05 -9.48
N ARG A 150 -0.81 -16.55 -9.95
CA ARG A 150 -0.56 -16.25 -11.37
C ARG A 150 0.90 -16.59 -11.70
N GLY A 151 1.15 -17.22 -12.83
CA GLY A 151 2.45 -17.52 -13.40
C GLY A 151 2.54 -17.15 -14.86
#